data_bde953b6ec68bc969a01cae605eea857
#
_entry.id   bde953b6ec68bc969a01cae605eea857
#
_cell.length_a   1.000
_cell.length_b   1.000
_cell.length_c   1.000
_cell.angle_alpha   90.00
_cell.angle_beta   90.00
_cell.angle_gamma   90.00
#
_symmetry.space_group_name_H-M   'P 1'
#
loop_
_entity.id
_entity.type
_entity.pdbx_description
1 polymer ?
#
loop_
_entity_poly.entity_id
_entity_poly.type
_entity_poly.pdbx_seq_one_letter_code
_entity_poly.pdbx_strand_id
1 'polypeptide(L)'
;MKNMSRRFACFALALSLCLSLLAGCGKDKGGAPDPTPEATKQTFDPAAYVRGGLDAVYLGEYSDEYLAMLGGETKESCDERYERGMQVSLEVFCEYFGIDLAQCSDATRTELLDLMRRMYKCAKYEIGPTAQDGDG
;
A
#
# COMPACT_ATOMS: atom_id res chain seq x y z
N MET A 1 19.89 35.40 20.55
CA MET A 1 21.00 34.85 19.78
C MET A 1 21.35 33.38 20.13
N LYS A 2 20.63 32.70 21.04
CA LYS A 2 20.92 31.31 21.49
C LYS A 2 20.31 30.18 20.63
N ASN A 3 19.33 30.49 19.76
CA ASN A 3 18.62 29.48 18.95
C ASN A 3 19.19 29.25 17.55
N MET A 4 20.08 30.13 17.08
CA MET A 4 20.70 30.02 15.76
C MET A 4 21.85 29.00 15.76
N SER A 5 22.59 28.92 16.85
CA SER A 5 23.69 27.97 17.04
C SER A 5 23.22 26.48 17.06
N ARG A 6 22.05 26.20 17.66
CA ARG A 6 21.50 24.83 17.69
C ARG A 6 21.01 24.34 16.30
N ARG A 7 20.52 25.23 15.45
CA ARG A 7 20.07 24.89 14.11
C ARG A 7 21.25 24.57 13.18
N PHE A 8 22.36 25.29 13.33
CA PHE A 8 23.60 24.99 12.58
C PHE A 8 24.25 23.66 13.01
N ALA A 9 24.18 23.30 14.29
CA ALA A 9 24.71 22.02 14.78
C ALA A 9 23.94 20.81 14.22
N CYS A 10 22.61 20.90 14.07
CA CYS A 10 21.80 19.85 13.47
C CYS A 10 22.07 19.68 11.98
N PHE A 11 22.30 20.78 11.24
CA PHE A 11 22.63 20.72 9.82
C PHE A 11 24.01 20.10 9.56
N ALA A 12 25.00 20.41 10.42
CA ALA A 12 26.33 19.83 10.30
C ALA A 12 26.34 18.32 10.58
N LEU A 13 25.51 17.83 11.52
CA LEU A 13 25.40 16.41 11.84
C LEU A 13 24.69 15.62 10.72
N ALA A 14 23.67 16.20 10.09
CA ALA A 14 22.97 15.58 8.96
C ALA A 14 23.89 15.46 7.72
N LEU A 15 24.71 16.49 7.46
CA LEU A 15 25.65 16.47 6.33
C LEU A 15 26.77 15.44 6.51
N SER A 16 27.23 15.24 7.76
CA SER A 16 28.26 14.25 8.09
C SER A 16 27.80 12.81 7.91
N LEU A 17 26.52 12.52 8.18
CA LEU A 17 25.93 11.19 7.97
C LEU A 17 25.77 10.85 6.47
N CYS A 18 25.48 11.83 5.63
CA CYS A 18 25.34 11.61 4.18
C CYS A 18 26.70 11.36 3.49
N LEU A 19 27.80 11.94 4.00
CA LEU A 19 29.13 11.71 3.42
C LEU A 19 29.75 10.35 3.76
N SER A 20 29.33 9.71 4.85
CA SER A 20 29.83 8.39 5.23
C SER A 20 29.27 7.24 4.37
N LEU A 21 28.20 7.46 3.62
CA LEU A 21 27.60 6.47 2.72
C LEU A 21 28.24 6.42 1.31
N LEU A 22 29.11 7.40 0.97
CA LEU A 22 29.75 7.48 -0.34
C LEU A 22 31.19 6.95 -0.35
N ALA A 23 31.78 6.54 0.79
CA ALA A 23 33.16 6.09 0.90
C ALA A 23 33.33 4.56 0.83
N GLY A 24 32.31 3.80 0.44
CA GLY A 24 32.33 2.33 0.40
C GLY A 24 32.64 1.70 -0.96
N CYS A 25 33.38 2.36 -1.84
CA CYS A 25 33.87 1.74 -3.09
C CYS A 25 35.41 1.79 -3.18
N GLY A 26 36.05 1.02 -2.31
CA GLY A 26 37.52 0.77 -2.31
C GLY A 26 37.81 -0.67 -2.70
N LYS A 27 38.41 -0.85 -3.83
CA LYS A 27 39.00 -2.07 -4.37
C LYS A 27 39.98 -2.69 -3.38
N ASP A 28 39.73 -3.93 -2.95
CA ASP A 28 40.80 -4.82 -2.51
C ASP A 28 40.53 -6.27 -2.89
N LYS A 29 41.57 -6.94 -3.33
CA LYS A 29 41.60 -8.28 -3.88
C LYS A 29 41.64 -9.33 -2.79
N GLY A 30 40.93 -10.44 -3.00
CA GLY A 30 41.31 -11.75 -2.47
C GLY A 30 40.57 -12.19 -1.21
N GLY A 31 39.41 -12.81 -1.38
CA GLY A 31 38.74 -13.66 -0.41
C GLY A 31 37.62 -14.41 -1.12
N ALA A 32 37.59 -15.74 -0.97
CA ALA A 32 36.57 -16.59 -1.57
C ALA A 32 35.17 -16.07 -1.20
N PRO A 33 34.21 -16.05 -2.12
CA PRO A 33 32.85 -15.60 -1.80
C PRO A 33 32.18 -16.68 -0.95
N ASP A 34 31.88 -16.29 0.29
CA ASP A 34 30.85 -16.94 1.10
C ASP A 34 29.53 -16.87 0.32
N PRO A 35 28.75 -17.93 0.19
CA PRO A 35 27.48 -17.86 -0.54
C PRO A 35 26.52 -16.99 0.26
N THR A 36 26.50 -15.69 -0.06
CA THR A 36 25.40 -14.81 0.31
C THR A 36 24.13 -15.43 -0.28
N PRO A 37 23.07 -15.65 0.53
CA PRO A 37 21.80 -16.11 -0.02
C PRO A 37 21.40 -15.12 -1.11
N GLU A 38 21.29 -15.56 -2.34
CA GLU A 38 20.71 -14.78 -3.43
C GLU A 38 19.33 -14.32 -2.95
N ALA A 39 19.24 -13.05 -2.56
CA ALA A 39 17.97 -12.40 -2.41
C ALA A 39 17.26 -12.54 -3.76
N THR A 40 16.33 -13.46 -3.84
CA THR A 40 15.48 -13.68 -5.00
C THR A 40 14.91 -12.32 -5.34
N LYS A 41 15.40 -11.69 -6.41
CA LYS A 41 14.81 -10.46 -6.93
C LYS A 41 13.39 -10.82 -7.32
N GLN A 42 12.47 -10.53 -6.42
CA GLN A 42 11.06 -10.69 -6.70
C GLN A 42 10.76 -9.74 -7.86
N THR A 43 10.61 -10.29 -9.04
CA THR A 43 10.25 -9.52 -10.23
C THR A 43 8.86 -8.98 -9.99
N PHE A 44 8.73 -7.65 -9.92
CA PHE A 44 7.43 -7.01 -9.78
C PHE A 44 6.54 -7.42 -10.96
N ASP A 45 5.39 -8.01 -10.67
CA ASP A 45 4.36 -8.34 -11.66
C ASP A 45 3.24 -7.28 -11.60
N PRO A 46 3.17 -6.36 -12.58
CA PRO A 46 2.16 -5.32 -12.61
C PRO A 46 0.73 -5.89 -12.70
N ALA A 47 0.53 -7.00 -13.38
CA ALA A 47 -0.80 -7.61 -13.54
C ALA A 47 -1.26 -8.22 -12.21
N ALA A 48 -0.38 -8.91 -11.49
CA ALA A 48 -0.66 -9.45 -10.16
C ALA A 48 -0.93 -8.33 -9.14
N TYR A 49 -0.17 -7.22 -9.22
CA TYR A 49 -0.39 -6.05 -8.36
C TYR A 49 -1.76 -5.40 -8.60
N VAL A 50 -2.14 -5.17 -9.86
CA VAL A 50 -3.46 -4.60 -10.21
C VAL A 50 -4.58 -5.54 -9.80
N ARG A 51 -4.44 -6.86 -10.05
CA ARG A 51 -5.40 -7.87 -9.64
C ARG A 51 -5.61 -7.84 -8.12
N GLY A 52 -4.52 -7.92 -7.36
CA GLY A 52 -4.58 -7.87 -5.90
C GLY A 52 -5.22 -6.58 -5.37
N GLY A 53 -4.97 -5.43 -6.03
CA GLY A 53 -5.63 -4.17 -5.70
C GLY A 53 -7.14 -4.18 -5.95
N LEU A 54 -7.58 -4.79 -7.05
CA LEU A 54 -9.01 -4.94 -7.35
C LEU A 54 -9.70 -5.92 -6.39
N ASP A 55 -9.06 -7.08 -6.11
CA ASP A 55 -9.54 -8.05 -5.12
C ASP A 55 -9.66 -7.39 -3.72
N ALA A 56 -8.67 -6.60 -3.34
CA ALA A 56 -8.68 -5.85 -2.08
C ALA A 56 -9.85 -4.88 -1.98
N VAL A 57 -10.14 -4.14 -3.05
CA VAL A 57 -11.20 -3.11 -3.06
C VAL A 57 -12.60 -3.72 -3.17
N TYR A 58 -12.76 -4.71 -4.04
CA TYR A 58 -14.10 -5.26 -4.33
C TYR A 58 -14.47 -6.45 -3.44
N LEU A 59 -13.51 -7.29 -3.09
CA LEU A 59 -13.77 -8.54 -2.39
C LEU A 59 -13.34 -8.49 -0.91
N GLY A 60 -12.41 -7.60 -0.55
CA GLY A 60 -11.73 -7.61 0.74
C GLY A 60 -10.82 -8.83 0.87
N GLU A 61 -10.22 -9.27 -0.25
CA GLU A 61 -9.34 -10.43 -0.31
C GLU A 61 -7.91 -9.99 -0.65
N TYR A 62 -6.94 -10.60 0.00
CA TYR A 62 -5.53 -10.25 -0.13
C TYR A 62 -4.70 -11.52 -0.25
N SER A 63 -4.02 -11.70 -1.38
CA SER A 63 -3.03 -12.77 -1.51
C SER A 63 -1.73 -12.41 -0.80
N ASP A 64 -0.98 -13.42 -0.34
CA ASP A 64 0.33 -13.21 0.27
C ASP A 64 1.29 -12.50 -0.69
N GLU A 65 1.18 -12.79 -2.00
CA GLU A 65 1.95 -12.13 -3.05
C GLU A 65 1.64 -10.64 -3.12
N TYR A 66 0.37 -10.28 -3.08
CA TYR A 66 -0.06 -8.88 -3.09
C TYR A 66 0.41 -8.15 -1.83
N LEU A 67 0.25 -8.76 -0.64
CA LEU A 67 0.74 -8.18 0.61
C LEU A 67 2.26 -7.95 0.60
N ALA A 68 3.02 -8.88 0.01
CA ALA A 68 4.47 -8.72 -0.15
C ALA A 68 4.82 -7.53 -1.06
N MET A 69 4.03 -7.25 -2.09
CA MET A 69 4.21 -6.09 -2.98
C MET A 69 3.85 -4.74 -2.32
N LEU A 70 3.04 -4.75 -1.25
CA LEU A 70 2.65 -3.55 -0.51
C LEU A 70 3.71 -3.06 0.50
N GLY A 71 4.86 -3.73 0.59
CA GLY A 71 5.99 -3.24 1.36
C GLY A 71 5.82 -3.31 2.88
N GLY A 72 5.13 -4.33 3.40
CA GLY A 72 5.00 -4.58 4.84
C GLY A 72 3.62 -4.26 5.42
N GLU A 73 2.64 -4.05 4.58
CA GLU A 73 1.23 -4.01 5.00
C GLU A 73 0.82 -5.38 5.54
N THR A 74 0.03 -5.38 6.61
CA THR A 74 -0.54 -6.61 7.17
C THR A 74 -1.95 -6.83 6.68
N LYS A 75 -2.43 -8.07 6.81
CA LYS A 75 -3.82 -8.39 6.49
C LYS A 75 -4.79 -7.54 7.32
N GLU A 76 -4.50 -7.34 8.61
CA GLU A 76 -5.31 -6.53 9.51
C GLU A 76 -5.41 -5.07 9.04
N SER A 77 -4.29 -4.46 8.62
CA SER A 77 -4.31 -3.08 8.11
C SER A 77 -5.10 -2.96 6.80
N CYS A 78 -5.06 -3.99 5.96
CA CYS A 78 -5.85 -4.06 4.75
C CYS A 78 -7.34 -4.26 5.05
N ASP A 79 -7.69 -5.14 5.99
CA ASP A 79 -9.07 -5.35 6.45
C ASP A 79 -9.67 -4.04 7.01
N GLU A 80 -8.93 -3.31 7.85
CA GLU A 80 -9.37 -2.00 8.36
C GLU A 80 -9.58 -0.97 7.23
N ARG A 81 -8.73 -0.98 6.22
CA ARG A 81 -8.86 -0.11 5.06
C ARG A 81 -10.09 -0.46 4.23
N TYR A 82 -10.34 -1.75 4.00
CA TYR A 82 -11.52 -2.23 3.31
C TYR A 82 -12.81 -1.83 4.04
N GLU A 83 -12.89 -2.08 5.34
CA GLU A 83 -14.06 -1.72 6.15
C GLU A 83 -14.33 -0.20 6.11
N ARG A 84 -13.28 0.61 6.22
CA ARG A 84 -13.40 2.07 6.08
C ARG A 84 -13.89 2.46 4.69
N GLY A 85 -13.38 1.80 3.65
CA GLY A 85 -13.81 2.01 2.27
C GLY A 85 -15.29 1.68 2.08
N MET A 86 -15.78 0.60 2.68
CA MET A 86 -17.20 0.23 2.65
C MET A 86 -18.08 1.26 3.37
N GLN A 87 -17.63 1.81 4.50
CA GLN A 87 -18.35 2.89 5.20
C GLN A 87 -18.50 4.13 4.32
N VAL A 88 -17.39 4.58 3.72
CA VAL A 88 -17.41 5.73 2.80
C VAL A 88 -18.32 5.47 1.59
N SER A 89 -18.27 4.27 1.03
CA SER A 89 -19.14 3.88 -0.09
C SER A 89 -20.60 3.89 0.30
N LEU A 90 -20.94 3.46 1.51
CA LEU A 90 -22.30 3.52 2.05
C LEU A 90 -22.74 4.98 2.21
N GLU A 91 -21.91 5.85 2.75
CA GLU A 91 -22.23 7.28 2.91
C GLU A 91 -22.54 7.93 1.56
N VAL A 92 -21.69 7.72 0.56
CA VAL A 92 -21.88 8.23 -0.81
C VAL A 92 -23.17 7.67 -1.43
N PHE A 93 -23.43 6.37 -1.26
CA PHE A 93 -24.66 5.73 -1.75
C PHE A 93 -25.89 6.36 -1.11
N CYS A 94 -25.91 6.51 0.21
CA CYS A 94 -27.03 7.08 0.94
C CYS A 94 -27.24 8.55 0.56
N GLU A 95 -26.18 9.34 0.41
CA GLU A 95 -26.27 10.73 -0.05
C GLU A 95 -26.91 10.79 -1.45
N TYR A 96 -26.48 9.95 -2.38
CA TYR A 96 -26.99 9.91 -3.74
C TYR A 96 -28.49 9.58 -3.80
N PHE A 97 -28.98 8.68 -2.92
CA PHE A 97 -30.38 8.29 -2.86
C PHE A 97 -31.21 9.10 -1.85
N GLY A 98 -30.64 10.10 -1.21
CA GLY A 98 -31.34 10.94 -0.23
C GLY A 98 -31.70 10.21 1.07
N ILE A 99 -30.92 9.17 1.44
CA ILE A 99 -31.08 8.41 2.68
C ILE A 99 -30.27 9.10 3.77
N ASP A 100 -30.95 9.59 4.81
CA ASP A 100 -30.29 10.17 5.99
C ASP A 100 -29.85 9.04 6.95
N LEU A 101 -28.57 8.68 6.89
CA LEU A 101 -27.99 7.67 7.78
C LEU A 101 -28.12 8.02 9.27
N ALA A 102 -28.20 9.30 9.63
CA ALA A 102 -28.34 9.69 11.03
C ALA A 102 -29.70 9.28 11.61
N GLN A 103 -30.70 9.12 10.76
CA GLN A 103 -32.05 8.67 11.15
C GLN A 103 -32.23 7.15 11.05
N CYS A 104 -31.26 6.43 10.49
CA CYS A 104 -31.32 4.98 10.42
C CYS A 104 -30.97 4.34 11.76
N SER A 105 -31.64 3.25 12.13
CA SER A 105 -31.27 2.41 13.25
C SER A 105 -29.93 1.71 12.97
N ASP A 106 -29.23 1.24 14.00
CA ASP A 106 -27.97 0.50 13.84
C ASP A 106 -28.18 -0.80 13.03
N ALA A 107 -29.34 -1.47 13.21
CA ALA A 107 -29.70 -2.64 12.41
C ALA A 107 -29.82 -2.28 10.92
N THR A 108 -30.50 -1.18 10.59
CA THR A 108 -30.64 -0.72 9.20
C THR A 108 -29.30 -0.35 8.58
N ARG A 109 -28.43 0.33 9.33
CA ARG A 109 -27.07 0.66 8.87
C ARG A 109 -26.25 -0.59 8.56
N THR A 110 -26.33 -1.60 9.44
CA THR A 110 -25.66 -2.88 9.24
C THR A 110 -26.16 -3.58 7.96
N GLU A 111 -27.47 -3.64 7.75
CA GLU A 111 -28.05 -4.25 6.55
C GLU A 111 -27.65 -3.50 5.26
N LEU A 112 -27.61 -2.17 5.30
CA LEU A 112 -27.16 -1.35 4.18
C LEU A 112 -25.67 -1.60 3.87
N LEU A 113 -24.85 -1.72 4.90
CA LEU A 113 -23.43 -2.03 4.74
C LEU A 113 -23.21 -3.43 4.15
N ASP A 114 -24.00 -4.41 4.59
CA ASP A 114 -23.96 -5.75 4.02
C ASP A 114 -24.48 -5.78 2.57
N LEU A 115 -25.44 -4.93 2.23
CA LEU A 115 -25.87 -4.73 0.85
C LEU A 115 -24.72 -4.20 0.00
N MET A 116 -23.99 -3.17 0.47
CA MET A 116 -22.83 -2.63 -0.21
C MET A 116 -21.78 -3.72 -0.47
N ARG A 117 -21.41 -4.50 0.55
CA ARG A 117 -20.47 -5.61 0.40
C ARG A 117 -20.91 -6.62 -0.66
N ARG A 118 -22.19 -6.98 -0.68
CA ARG A 118 -22.74 -7.89 -1.71
C ARG A 118 -22.71 -7.28 -3.10
N MET A 119 -22.99 -5.99 -3.24
CA MET A 119 -22.90 -5.29 -4.52
C MET A 119 -21.48 -5.28 -5.06
N TYR A 120 -20.49 -4.97 -4.21
CA TYR A 120 -19.08 -4.96 -4.59
C TYR A 120 -18.59 -6.35 -5.01
N LYS A 121 -19.02 -7.42 -4.31
CA LYS A 121 -18.69 -8.81 -4.68
C LYS A 121 -19.27 -9.26 -6.03
N CYS A 122 -20.21 -8.52 -6.61
CA CYS A 122 -20.71 -8.78 -7.96
C CYS A 122 -19.78 -8.18 -9.05
N ALA A 123 -18.76 -7.41 -8.70
CA ALA A 123 -17.83 -6.85 -9.66
C ALA A 123 -17.11 -7.96 -10.44
N LYS A 124 -17.00 -7.76 -11.75
CA LYS A 124 -16.24 -8.63 -12.66
C LYS A 124 -15.27 -7.76 -13.41
N TYR A 125 -14.02 -8.20 -13.47
CA TYR A 125 -12.96 -7.49 -14.19
C TYR A 125 -12.02 -8.48 -14.85
N GLU A 126 -11.44 -8.05 -15.96
CA GLU A 126 -10.36 -8.74 -16.64
C GLU A 126 -9.15 -7.80 -16.69
N ILE A 127 -7.97 -8.34 -16.42
CA ILE A 127 -6.72 -7.59 -16.53
C ILE A 127 -6.15 -7.95 -17.90
N GLY A 128 -6.07 -6.96 -18.74
CA GLY A 128 -5.43 -7.10 -20.05
C GLY A 128 -3.92 -7.32 -19.94
N PRO A 129 -3.26 -7.65 -21.05
CA PRO A 129 -1.80 -7.78 -21.08
C PRO A 129 -1.16 -6.43 -20.72
N THR A 130 -0.10 -6.50 -19.91
CA THR A 130 0.71 -5.32 -19.59
C THR A 130 1.40 -4.83 -20.87
N ALA A 131 1.14 -3.57 -21.26
CA ALA A 131 1.93 -2.89 -22.27
C ALA A 131 3.09 -2.17 -21.55
N GLN A 132 4.31 -2.36 -22.05
CA GLN A 132 5.43 -1.55 -21.64
C GLN A 132 5.35 -0.26 -22.46
N ASP A 133 4.89 0.84 -21.86
CA ASP A 133 5.05 2.16 -22.45
C ASP A 133 6.55 2.44 -22.49
N GLY A 134 7.09 2.48 -23.72
CA GLY A 134 8.50 2.76 -23.92
C GLY A 134 8.85 4.14 -23.39
N ASP A 135 9.97 4.21 -22.74
CA ASP A 135 10.74 5.40 -22.39
C ASP A 135 10.18 6.30 -21.28
N GLY A 136 10.45 5.90 -20.03
CA GLY A 136 10.74 6.83 -18.94
C GLY A 136 12.24 7.03 -18.86
#